data_2476fc70dc4ed1107258cf055eaaeb49
#
_entry.id   2476fc70dc4ed1107258cf055eaaeb49
#
_cell.length_a   1.000
_cell.length_b   1.000
_cell.length_c   1.000
_cell.angle_alpha   90.00
_cell.angle_beta   90.00
_cell.angle_gamma   90.00
#
_symmetry.space_group_name_H-M   'P 1'
#
loop_
_entity.id
_entity.type
_entity.pdbx_description
1 polymer ?
#
loop_
_entity_poly.entity_id
_entity_poly.type
_entity_poly.pdbx_seq_one_letter_code
_entity_poly.pdbx_strand_id
1 'polypeptide(L)' 'MEQYSINLECFQGPMELLMHLIDKNKIDIYDIPIASLTEQYIEYLDRYRSFNIEITSEFIIMAATLVQIKSRMLLPRPPK' A
#
# COMPACT_ATOMS: atom_id res chain seq x y z
N MET A 1 -7.76 9.76 22.05
CA MET A 1 -7.89 9.44 21.71
C MET A 1 -7.53 8.72 20.95
N GLU A 2 -7.25 8.19 20.51
CA GLU A 2 -6.92 7.53 19.90
C GLU A 2 -7.57 6.77 19.09
N GLN A 3 -8.17 6.97 18.34
CA GLN A 3 -8.95 6.31 17.52
C GLN A 3 -8.33 5.80 16.34
N TYR A 4 -7.24 6.30 15.87
CA TYR A 4 -6.63 5.82 14.66
C TYR A 4 -6.09 4.45 14.78
N SER A 5 -5.57 4.12 15.93
CA SER A 5 -4.92 2.83 16.09
C SER A 5 -5.88 1.70 15.91
N ILE A 6 -7.13 1.97 16.18
CA ILE A 6 -8.11 0.94 16.03
C ILE A 6 -8.27 0.50 14.62
N ASN A 7 -8.20 1.43 13.71
CA ASN A 7 -8.42 1.11 12.32
C ASN A 7 -7.31 0.32 11.71
N LEU A 8 -6.13 0.39 12.29
CA LEU A 8 -5.01 -0.32 11.75
C LEU A 8 -5.14 -1.83 11.87
N GLU A 9 -6.04 -2.27 12.72
CA GLU A 9 -6.18 -3.69 12.94
C GLU A 9 -7.26 -4.31 12.11
N CYS A 10 -7.90 -3.56 11.25
CA CYS A 10 -9.03 -4.05 10.54
C CYS A 10 -8.73 -4.81 9.27
N PHE A 11 -7.50 -4.78 8.82
CA PHE A 11 -7.19 -5.40 7.54
C PHE A 11 -6.72 -6.82 7.70
N GLN A 12 -7.37 -7.73 7.02
CA GLN A 12 -7.03 -9.12 7.11
C GLN A 12 -5.97 -9.53 6.14
N GLY A 13 -5.63 -8.69 5.22
CA GLY A 13 -4.58 -8.99 4.26
C GLY A 13 -4.24 -7.79 3.45
N PRO A 14 -3.17 -7.88 2.66
CA PRO A 14 -2.71 -6.73 1.88
C PRO A 14 -3.70 -6.28 0.82
N MET A 15 -4.46 -7.19 0.26
CA MET A 15 -5.44 -6.78 -0.73
C MET A 15 -6.53 -5.94 -0.12
N GLU A 16 -6.93 -6.27 1.10
CA GLU A 16 -7.94 -5.48 1.78
C GLU A 16 -7.44 -4.08 2.06
N LEU A 17 -6.18 -3.96 2.45
CA LEU A 17 -5.58 -2.66 2.66
C LEU A 17 -5.54 -1.87 1.37
N LEU A 18 -5.17 -2.50 0.27
CA LEU A 18 -5.13 -1.81 -1.02
C LEU A 18 -6.51 -1.34 -1.44
N MET A 19 -7.51 -2.17 -1.25
CA MET A 19 -8.87 -1.79 -1.59
C MET A 19 -9.31 -0.60 -0.75
N HIS A 20 -8.93 -0.60 0.51
CA HIS A 20 -9.24 0.52 1.39
C HIS A 20 -8.62 1.81 0.89
N LEU A 21 -7.37 1.74 0.44
CA LEU A 21 -6.70 2.92 -0.06
C LEU A 21 -7.32 3.41 -1.36
N ILE A 22 -7.71 2.49 -2.21
CA ILE A 22 -8.36 2.85 -3.46
C ILE A 22 -9.68 3.55 -3.18
N ASP A 23 -10.42 3.02 -2.24
CA ASP A 23 -11.70 3.60 -1.90
C ASP A 23 -11.54 4.95 -1.20
N LYS A 24 -10.61 5.03 -0.30
CA LYS A 24 -10.37 6.24 0.45
C LYS A 24 -9.97 7.39 -0.44
N ASN A 25 -9.18 7.11 -1.45
CA ASN A 25 -8.70 8.14 -2.36
C ASN A 25 -9.56 8.30 -3.61
N LYS A 26 -10.64 7.55 -3.68
CA LYS A 26 -11.54 7.62 -4.82
C LYS A 26 -10.81 7.41 -6.13
N ILE A 27 -9.98 6.39 -6.14
CA ILE A 27 -9.16 6.09 -7.30
C ILE A 27 -9.99 5.32 -8.32
N ASP A 28 -9.83 5.71 -9.57
CA ASP A 28 -10.45 5.00 -10.67
C ASP A 28 -9.73 3.68 -10.89
N ILE A 29 -10.44 2.59 -10.83
CA ILE A 29 -9.84 1.27 -10.98
C ILE A 29 -9.15 1.11 -12.32
N TYR A 30 -9.63 1.82 -13.33
CA TYR A 30 -9.04 1.71 -14.65
C TYR A 30 -7.82 2.59 -14.83
N ASP A 31 -7.50 3.39 -13.84
CA ASP A 31 -6.37 4.28 -13.95
C ASP A 31 -5.76 4.48 -12.58
N ILE A 32 -5.14 3.44 -12.06
CA ILE A 32 -4.60 3.46 -10.73
C ILE A 32 -3.21 4.08 -10.72
N PRO A 33 -3.01 5.14 -9.94
CA PRO A 33 -1.68 5.74 -9.81
C PRO A 33 -0.81 4.90 -8.88
N ILE A 34 -0.13 3.96 -9.45
CA ILE A 34 0.65 2.99 -8.70
C ILE A 34 1.68 3.65 -7.79
N ALA A 35 2.34 4.70 -8.27
CA ALA A 35 3.36 5.35 -7.46
C ALA A 35 2.76 5.91 -6.16
N SER A 36 1.64 6.59 -6.29
CA SER A 36 0.99 7.17 -5.14
C SER A 36 0.44 6.09 -4.21
N LEU A 37 -0.17 5.08 -4.79
CA LEU A 37 -0.73 3.99 -4.02
C LEU A 37 0.36 3.24 -3.24
N THR A 38 1.49 3.02 -3.88
CA THR A 38 2.62 2.36 -3.24
C THR A 38 3.09 3.15 -2.03
N GLU A 39 3.21 4.45 -2.19
CA GLU A 39 3.68 5.29 -1.10
C GLU A 39 2.71 5.25 0.08
N GLN A 40 1.43 5.28 -0.19
CA GLN A 40 0.45 5.23 0.88
C GLN A 40 0.43 3.87 1.56
N TYR A 41 0.63 2.82 0.79
CA TYR A 41 0.69 1.48 1.34
C TYR A 41 1.87 1.35 2.31
N ILE A 42 3.02 1.83 1.89
CA ILE A 42 4.23 1.77 2.71
C ILE A 42 4.02 2.61 3.98
N GLU A 43 3.38 3.74 3.85
CA GLU A 43 3.09 4.59 4.98
C GLU A 43 2.23 3.87 6.01
N TYR A 44 1.27 3.09 5.56
CA TYR A 44 0.44 2.32 6.46
C TYR A 44 1.26 1.28 7.22
N LEU A 45 2.18 0.63 6.53
CA LEU A 45 3.03 -0.34 7.20
C LEU A 45 3.95 0.33 8.20
N ASP A 46 4.42 1.51 7.91
CA ASP A 46 5.24 2.25 8.86
C ASP A 46 4.45 2.60 10.10
N ARG A 47 3.20 2.93 9.96
CA ARG A 47 2.36 3.20 11.10
C ARG A 47 2.15 1.95 11.94
N TYR A 48 1.98 0.81 11.31
CA TYR A 48 1.87 -0.45 12.02
C TYR A 48 3.10 -0.66 12.89
N ARG A 49 4.27 -0.41 12.33
CA ARG A 49 5.50 -0.57 13.05
C ARG A 49 5.59 0.42 14.19
N SER A 50 5.18 1.65 13.97
CA SER A 50 5.23 2.68 14.99
C SER A 50 4.37 2.33 16.17
N PHE A 51 3.28 1.62 15.96
CA PHE A 51 2.41 1.20 17.04
C PHE A 51 2.72 -0.20 17.53
N ASN A 52 3.84 -0.76 17.11
CA ASN A 52 4.25 -2.11 17.50
C ASN A 52 3.24 -3.17 17.10
N ILE A 53 2.55 -2.95 16.03
CA ILE A 53 1.64 -3.93 15.48
C ILE A 53 2.41 -4.84 14.56
N GLU A 54 2.23 -6.12 14.75
CA GLU A 54 2.95 -7.10 13.97
C GLU A 54 2.52 -7.07 12.52
N ILE A 55 3.48 -7.09 11.61
CA ILE A 55 3.20 -7.10 10.19
C ILE A 55 3.51 -8.48 9.65
N THR A 56 2.53 -9.14 9.06
CA THR A 56 2.77 -10.47 8.54
C THR A 56 3.54 -10.40 7.24
N SER A 57 4.11 -11.52 6.86
CA SER A 57 4.93 -11.56 5.66
C SER A 57 4.12 -11.26 4.41
N GLU A 58 2.84 -11.52 4.42
CA GLU A 58 2.01 -11.22 3.27
C GLU A 58 2.02 -9.73 2.94
N PHE A 59 1.97 -8.90 3.99
CA PHE A 59 2.01 -7.46 3.77
C PHE A 59 3.35 -7.01 3.22
N ILE A 60 4.42 -7.65 3.68
CA ILE A 60 5.77 -7.31 3.23
C ILE A 60 5.97 -7.72 1.77
N ILE A 61 5.46 -8.88 1.42
CA ILE A 61 5.57 -9.35 0.04
C ILE A 61 4.83 -8.42 -0.90
N MET A 62 3.65 -7.98 -0.50
CA MET A 62 2.90 -7.06 -1.32
C MET A 62 3.62 -5.72 -1.45
N ALA A 63 4.26 -5.25 -0.38
CA ALA A 63 5.02 -4.02 -0.45
C ALA A 63 6.13 -4.14 -1.49
N ALA A 64 6.85 -5.25 -1.46
CA ALA A 64 7.92 -5.47 -2.42
C ALA A 64 7.38 -5.52 -3.84
N THR A 65 6.23 -6.14 -4.02
CA THR A 65 5.61 -6.22 -5.32
C THR A 65 5.23 -4.83 -5.85
N LEU A 66 4.66 -4.03 -4.98
CA LEU A 66 4.26 -2.68 -5.39
C LEU A 66 5.46 -1.81 -5.72
N VAL A 67 6.51 -1.93 -4.95
CA VAL A 67 7.74 -1.19 -5.23
C VAL A 67 8.33 -1.61 -6.57
N GLN A 68 8.26 -2.89 -6.85
CA GLN A 68 8.76 -3.40 -8.10
C GLN A 68 7.96 -2.85 -9.28
N ILE A 69 6.65 -2.84 -9.17
CA ILE A 69 5.81 -2.30 -10.22
C ILE A 69 6.06 -0.80 -10.40
N LYS A 70 6.17 -0.09 -9.29
CA LYS A 70 6.45 1.34 -9.34
C LYS A 70 7.75 1.60 -10.06
N SER A 71 8.78 0.83 -9.77
CA SER A 71 10.07 1.00 -10.41
C SER A 71 9.98 0.79 -11.90
N ARG A 72 9.27 -0.22 -12.31
CA ARG A 72 9.12 -0.49 -13.74
C ARG A 72 8.41 0.62 -14.45
N MET A 73 7.41 1.18 -13.82
CA MET A 73 6.64 2.23 -14.44
C MET A 73 7.41 3.53 -14.53
N LEU A 74 8.37 3.73 -13.65
CA LEU A 74 9.16 4.96 -13.65
C LEU A 74 10.39 4.87 -14.52
N LEU A 75 10.78 3.67 -14.91
CA LEU A 75 11.96 3.53 -15.76
C LEU A 75 11.61 3.88 -17.20
N PRO A 76 12.53 4.55 -17.88
CA PRO A 76 12.27 4.85 -19.28
C PRO A 76 12.25 3.57 -20.08
N ARG A 77 11.36 3.51 -21.03
CA ARG A 77 11.28 2.35 -21.86
C ARG A 77 12.31 2.41 -22.92
N PRO A 78 12.96 1.31 -23.19
CA PRO A 78 13.93 1.33 -24.29
C PRO A 78 13.19 1.45 -25.61
N PRO A 79 13.77 2.14 -26.55
CA PRO A 79 13.12 2.25 -27.84
C PRO A 79 13.13 0.93 -28.56
N LYS A 80 12.15 0.72 -29.35
CA LYS A 80 12.07 -0.54 -30.05
C LYS A 80 12.82 -0.55 -31.31
#